data_19b1a8f5ae308035ac5765fa26796abf
#
_entry.id   19b1a8f5ae308035ac5765fa26796abf
#
_cell.length_a   1.000
_cell.length_b   1.000
_cell.length_c   1.000
_cell.angle_alpha   90.00
_cell.angle_beta   90.00
_cell.angle_gamma   90.00
#
_symmetry.space_group_name_H-M   'P 1'
#
loop_
_entity.id
_entity.type
_entity.pdbx_description
1 polymer ?
#
loop_
_entity_poly.entity_id
_entity_poly.type
_entity_poly.pdbx_seq_one_letter_code
_entity_poly.pdbx_strand_id
1 'polypeptide(L)'
;PEPFDRAKVTFGVRSACKGRPVDDAAIDALAEAVEDDMRLAVTAGTEITSSTVGHAVLERLKALDEVAYMRFASVYKNFDDAAAFRRELALLKQT
;
A
#
# COMPACT_ATOMS: atom_id res chain seq x y z
N PRO A 1 -9.58 -2.85 16.91
CA PRO A 1 -8.51 -3.05 15.91
C PRO A 1 -8.50 -4.51 15.44
N GLU A 2 -8.32 -4.68 14.15
CA GLU A 2 -8.24 -6.00 13.56
C GLU A 2 -6.81 -6.52 13.59
N PRO A 3 -6.61 -7.83 13.73
CA PRO A 3 -5.26 -8.37 13.61
C PRO A 3 -4.74 -8.17 12.18
N PHE A 4 -3.45 -7.97 12.06
CA PHE A 4 -2.82 -7.84 10.76
C PHE A 4 -2.98 -9.13 9.96
N ASP A 5 -3.41 -9.00 8.71
CA ASP A 5 -3.61 -10.14 7.83
C ASP A 5 -2.75 -9.98 6.57
N ARG A 6 -1.65 -10.70 6.53
CA ARG A 6 -0.71 -10.65 5.40
C ARG A 6 -1.38 -11.08 4.10
N ALA A 7 -2.31 -12.03 4.14
CA ALA A 7 -2.98 -12.51 2.94
C ALA A 7 -3.81 -11.40 2.29
N LYS A 8 -4.44 -10.54 3.09
CA LYS A 8 -5.19 -9.40 2.55
C LYS A 8 -4.27 -8.39 1.88
N VAL A 9 -3.12 -8.14 2.48
CA VAL A 9 -2.12 -7.24 1.88
C VAL A 9 -1.65 -7.80 0.54
N THR A 10 -1.28 -9.07 0.53
CA THR A 10 -0.80 -9.73 -0.69
C THR A 10 -1.86 -9.68 -1.80
N PHE A 11 -3.11 -9.97 -1.45
CA PHE A 11 -4.21 -9.92 -2.42
C PHE A 11 -4.40 -8.52 -3.00
N GLY A 12 -4.45 -7.51 -2.14
CA GLY A 12 -4.64 -6.12 -2.57
C GLY A 12 -3.50 -5.63 -3.45
N VAL A 13 -2.27 -5.93 -3.07
CA VAL A 13 -1.10 -5.53 -3.84
C VAL A 13 -1.05 -6.28 -5.18
N ARG A 14 -1.33 -7.57 -5.19
CA ARG A 14 -1.37 -8.34 -6.43
C ARG A 14 -2.40 -7.78 -7.40
N SER A 15 -3.58 -7.42 -6.89
CA SER A 15 -4.63 -6.81 -7.72
C SER A 15 -4.17 -5.49 -8.32
N ALA A 16 -3.50 -4.66 -7.53
CA ALA A 16 -2.99 -3.38 -7.99
C ALA A 16 -1.87 -3.53 -9.01
N CYS A 17 -1.10 -4.60 -8.92
CA CYS A 17 0.04 -4.86 -9.82
C CYS A 17 -0.35 -5.62 -11.08
N LYS A 18 -1.60 -5.94 -11.28
CA LYS A 18 -2.04 -6.73 -12.44
C LYS A 18 -1.63 -6.05 -13.73
N GLY A 19 -0.90 -6.77 -14.58
CA GLY A 19 -0.43 -6.24 -15.86
C GLY A 19 0.80 -5.34 -15.74
N ARG A 20 1.37 -5.23 -14.55
CA ARG A 20 2.59 -4.45 -14.34
C ARG A 20 3.80 -5.38 -14.26
N PRO A 21 5.01 -4.88 -14.54
CA PRO A 21 6.23 -5.69 -14.48
C PRO A 21 6.69 -5.88 -13.03
N VAL A 22 5.81 -6.48 -12.22
CA VAL A 22 6.06 -6.76 -10.80
C VAL A 22 5.75 -8.23 -10.60
N ASP A 23 6.76 -9.01 -10.23
CA ASP A 23 6.58 -10.45 -10.06
C ASP A 23 6.12 -10.82 -8.65
N ASP A 24 5.78 -12.09 -8.47
CA ASP A 24 5.29 -12.57 -7.17
C ASP A 24 6.33 -12.42 -6.07
N ALA A 25 7.61 -12.56 -6.40
CA ALA A 25 8.67 -12.39 -5.41
C ALA A 25 8.69 -10.96 -4.87
N ALA A 26 8.50 -9.97 -5.75
CA ALA A 26 8.44 -8.57 -5.32
C ALA A 26 7.21 -8.30 -4.46
N ILE A 27 6.08 -8.91 -4.80
CA ILE A 27 4.84 -8.75 -4.03
C ILE A 27 5.01 -9.38 -2.64
N ASP A 28 5.60 -10.57 -2.57
CA ASP A 28 5.85 -11.23 -1.30
C ASP A 28 6.82 -10.43 -0.44
N ALA A 29 7.86 -9.88 -1.04
CA ALA A 29 8.83 -9.05 -0.33
C ALA A 29 8.16 -7.79 0.23
N LEU A 30 7.26 -7.19 -0.53
CA LEU A 30 6.50 -6.03 -0.07
C LEU A 30 5.62 -6.40 1.13
N ALA A 31 4.90 -7.50 1.04
CA ALA A 31 4.03 -7.95 2.13
C ALA A 31 4.84 -8.23 3.40
N GLU A 32 6.01 -8.84 3.25
CA GLU A 32 6.91 -9.10 4.37
C GLU A 32 7.39 -7.79 5.00
N ALA A 33 7.76 -6.82 4.16
CA ALA A 33 8.23 -5.52 4.65
C ALA A 33 7.11 -4.78 5.40
N VAL A 34 5.87 -4.85 4.92
CA VAL A 34 4.73 -4.26 5.60
C VAL A 34 4.51 -4.95 6.96
N GLU A 35 4.63 -6.27 7.00
CA GLU A 35 4.51 -7.00 8.25
C GLU A 35 5.58 -6.55 9.26
N ASP A 36 6.82 -6.36 8.81
CA ASP A 36 7.89 -5.86 9.66
C ASP A 36 7.58 -4.44 10.14
N ASP A 37 7.05 -3.58 9.28
CA ASP A 37 6.63 -2.23 9.67
C ASP A 37 5.58 -2.29 10.78
N MET A 38 4.65 -3.24 10.70
CA MET A 38 3.62 -3.39 11.71
C MET A 38 4.18 -3.88 13.05
N ARG A 39 5.16 -4.79 13.00
CA ARG A 39 5.84 -5.24 14.23
C ARG A 39 6.54 -4.07 14.93
N LEU A 40 7.22 -3.22 14.16
CA LEU A 40 7.89 -2.05 14.71
C LEU A 40 6.88 -1.07 15.30
N ALA A 41 5.75 -0.88 14.63
CA ALA A 41 4.70 0.00 15.10
C ALA A 41 4.14 -0.47 16.45
N VAL A 42 3.90 -1.78 16.60
CA VAL A 42 3.43 -2.36 17.85
C VAL A 42 4.45 -2.14 18.95
N THR A 43 5.72 -2.37 18.66
CA THR A 43 6.80 -2.16 19.62
C THR A 43 6.87 -0.72 20.09
N ALA A 44 6.56 0.23 19.19
CA ALA A 44 6.55 1.66 19.52
C ALA A 44 5.25 2.10 20.19
N GLY A 45 4.33 1.18 20.44
CA GLY A 45 3.05 1.49 21.09
C GLY A 45 1.97 1.99 20.14
N THR A 46 2.19 1.90 18.83
CA THR A 46 1.21 2.33 17.84
C THR A 46 0.16 1.26 17.63
N GLU A 47 -1.10 1.67 17.61
CA GLU A 47 -2.20 0.75 17.33
C GLU A 47 -2.24 0.41 15.84
N ILE A 48 -2.43 -0.86 15.52
CA ILE A 48 -2.55 -1.33 14.13
C ILE A 48 -3.99 -1.19 13.69
N THR A 49 -4.21 -0.32 12.72
CA THR A 49 -5.54 -0.10 12.11
C THR A 49 -5.43 -0.32 10.61
N SER A 50 -6.58 -0.38 9.93
CA SER A 50 -6.61 -0.44 8.47
C SER A 50 -5.84 0.74 7.86
N SER A 51 -5.95 1.90 8.48
CA SER A 51 -5.24 3.09 8.03
C SER A 51 -3.72 2.93 8.15
N THR A 52 -3.26 2.38 9.28
CA THR A 52 -1.83 2.13 9.49
C THR A 52 -1.27 1.19 8.44
N VAL A 53 -1.99 0.09 8.20
CA VAL A 53 -1.58 -0.91 7.21
C VAL A 53 -1.60 -0.31 5.81
N GLY A 54 -2.67 0.41 5.46
CA GLY A 54 -2.80 1.02 4.13
C GLY A 54 -1.69 2.01 3.84
N HIS A 55 -1.31 2.82 4.81
CA HIS A 55 -0.19 3.75 4.66
C HIS A 55 1.13 3.03 4.41
N ALA A 56 1.37 1.95 5.14
CA ALA A 56 2.60 1.17 4.98
C ALA A 56 2.67 0.55 3.58
N VAL A 57 1.54 0.03 3.09
CA VAL A 57 1.46 -0.52 1.74
C VAL A 57 1.75 0.56 0.69
N LEU A 58 1.12 1.72 0.83
CA LEU A 58 1.30 2.82 -0.13
C LEU A 58 2.75 3.28 -0.20
N GLU A 59 3.41 3.43 0.94
CA GLU A 59 4.81 3.83 0.97
C GLU A 59 5.70 2.84 0.23
N ARG A 60 5.43 1.55 0.39
CA ARG A 60 6.20 0.51 -0.29
C ARG A 60 5.88 0.44 -1.78
N LEU A 61 4.60 0.59 -2.16
CA LEU A 61 4.18 0.58 -3.56
C LEU A 61 4.75 1.75 -4.34
N LYS A 62 4.87 2.91 -3.70
CA LYS A 62 5.41 4.10 -4.34
C LYS A 62 6.77 3.85 -4.95
N ALA A 63 7.62 3.10 -4.26
CA ALA A 63 8.95 2.76 -4.73
C ALA A 63 8.95 1.63 -5.75
N LEU A 64 7.90 0.79 -5.74
CA LEU A 64 7.84 -0.42 -6.55
C LEU A 64 7.26 -0.15 -7.95
N ASP A 65 6.10 0.51 -8.02
CA ASP A 65 5.43 0.77 -9.30
C ASP A 65 4.39 1.88 -9.15
N GLU A 66 4.55 2.96 -9.92
CA GLU A 66 3.67 4.13 -9.81
C GLU A 66 2.22 3.82 -10.15
N VAL A 67 1.99 2.97 -11.15
CA VAL A 67 0.63 2.65 -11.58
C VAL A 67 -0.06 1.82 -10.50
N ALA A 68 0.65 0.84 -9.95
CA ALA A 68 0.12 0.03 -8.85
C ALA A 68 -0.18 0.92 -7.64
N TYR A 69 0.69 1.87 -7.34
CA TYR A 69 0.46 2.84 -6.28
C TYR A 69 -0.86 3.58 -6.48
N MET A 70 -1.06 4.15 -7.69
CA MET A 70 -2.27 4.92 -7.97
C MET A 70 -3.54 4.08 -7.91
N ARG A 71 -3.46 2.83 -8.37
CA ARG A 71 -4.59 1.90 -8.29
C ARG A 71 -4.96 1.59 -6.83
N PHE A 72 -3.96 1.26 -6.03
CA PHE A 72 -4.18 0.96 -4.63
C PHE A 72 -4.71 2.19 -3.88
N ALA A 73 -4.10 3.35 -4.13
CA ALA A 73 -4.52 4.60 -3.51
C ALA A 73 -5.96 4.95 -3.85
N SER A 74 -6.37 4.74 -5.10
CA SER A 74 -7.73 5.08 -5.53
C SER A 74 -8.78 4.25 -4.80
N VAL A 75 -8.48 3.00 -4.51
CA VAL A 75 -9.39 2.13 -3.76
C VAL A 75 -9.32 2.43 -2.26
N TYR A 76 -8.11 2.49 -1.73
CA TYR A 76 -7.87 2.69 -0.30
C TYR A 76 -8.39 4.05 0.18
N LYS A 77 -8.12 5.12 -0.59
CA LYS A 77 -8.54 6.47 -0.24
C LYS A 77 -9.91 6.83 -0.79
N ASN A 78 -10.49 5.96 -1.58
CA ASN A 78 -11.86 6.09 -2.11
C ASN A 78 -12.05 7.44 -2.82
N PHE A 79 -11.29 7.67 -3.90
CA PHE A 79 -11.39 8.93 -4.64
C PHE A 79 -12.79 9.16 -5.19
N ASP A 80 -13.31 10.36 -4.98
CA ASP A 80 -14.66 10.73 -5.42
C ASP A 80 -14.68 11.30 -6.83
N ASP A 81 -13.55 11.85 -7.29
CA ASP A 81 -13.52 12.52 -8.60
C ASP A 81 -12.09 12.60 -9.13
N ALA A 82 -11.98 13.14 -10.34
CA ALA A 82 -10.70 13.27 -11.02
C ALA A 82 -9.76 14.24 -10.31
N ALA A 83 -10.28 15.21 -9.59
CA ALA A 83 -9.45 16.17 -8.87
C ALA A 83 -8.69 15.48 -7.74
N ALA A 84 -9.35 14.55 -7.02
CA ALA A 84 -8.69 13.77 -5.98
C ALA A 84 -7.58 12.91 -6.57
N PHE A 85 -7.83 12.28 -7.72
CA PHE A 85 -6.83 11.48 -8.42
C PHE A 85 -5.63 12.34 -8.82
N ARG A 86 -5.87 13.53 -9.37
CA ARG A 86 -4.80 14.43 -9.78
C ARG A 86 -3.96 14.91 -8.60
N ARG A 87 -4.59 15.18 -7.46
CA ARG A 87 -3.86 15.57 -6.25
C ARG A 87 -2.94 14.45 -5.78
N GLU A 88 -3.41 13.22 -5.81
CA GLU A 88 -2.60 12.08 -5.41
C GLU A 88 -1.41 11.89 -6.36
N LEU A 89 -1.65 12.05 -7.66
CA LEU A 89 -0.59 11.94 -8.66
C LEU A 89 0.49 13.01 -8.43
N ALA A 90 0.08 14.23 -8.09
CA ALA A 90 1.02 15.31 -7.80
C ALA A 90 1.89 14.98 -6.58
N LEU A 91 1.29 14.42 -5.53
CA LEU A 91 2.03 13.98 -4.34
C LEU A 91 3.06 12.91 -4.68
N LEU A 92 2.69 11.97 -5.53
CA LEU A 92 3.57 10.90 -5.97
C LEU A 92 4.82 11.46 -6.67
N LYS A 93 4.66 12.54 -7.42
CA LYS A 93 5.75 13.12 -8.20
C LYS A 93 6.62 14.10 -7.43
N GLN A 94 6.32 14.35 -6.18
CA GLN A 94 7.10 15.31 -5.37
C GLN A 94 8.32 14.74 -4.68
N THR A 95 8.59 13.47 -4.80
CA THR A 95 9.76 12.87 -4.15
C THR A 95 11.00 12.91 -5.00
#